data_8999751edfb5c20af46b1e55ccbc5890
#
_entry.id   8999751edfb5c20af46b1e55ccbc5890
#
_cell.length_a   1.000
_cell.length_b   1.000
_cell.length_c   1.000
_cell.angle_alpha   90.00
_cell.angle_beta   90.00
_cell.angle_gamma   90.00
#
_symmetry.space_group_name_H-M   'P 1'
#
loop_
_entity.id
_entity.type
_entity.pdbx_description
1 polymer ?
#
loop_
_entity_poly.entity_id
_entity_poly.type
_entity_poly.pdbx_seq_one_letter_code
_entity_poly.pdbx_strand_id
1 'polypeptide(L)'
;MIIDVDKWREIFHTLTQHKLRTTLTAFGVFWGIFMLTVMLGAGKGLENGVNEGFPRVRNAVSIWGQGTTQIPFEGMPIGREITLHREDVEAIAKDVPSVGWIHAQNSVGIWSGSPPYTVHKSKNGTFSVQGSFPGVENINSIKILEGRSLNKFDDLERRKVALIGQRVRDQLYLPGEKVVGSDITVNGITFQVIGVFQSLQNGNQQQEEERLYLPNDTLRYSFNQVGWVGSFVIIPKEGVDAHVTENDVKRYLALRNKVSPDDKGVFGSWNMQDEFDKVQGLFTGIRVFSWVVAIGTILAGAIGVGNIMLIVVKERVREIGLRKALGATPASIVTMIMQESVFMTTVAGYAGLVIGTLCIGGVAKMLDAAGGKAGFFGHPEVEFKTAIVALIVLVISGLLASLLPAAKAAAVNPIVALQDE
;
A
#
# COMPACT_ATOMS: atom_id res chain seq x y z
N MET A 1 2.14 21.63 41.64
CA MET A 1 1.04 20.73 41.25
C MET A 1 1.26 19.44 42.04
N ILE A 2 0.71 19.42 43.30
CA ILE A 2 0.89 18.31 44.24
C ILE A 2 -0.12 17.24 43.82
N ILE A 3 0.36 16.07 43.45
CA ILE A 3 -0.47 14.89 43.17
C ILE A 3 -1.08 14.49 44.51
N ASP A 4 -2.38 14.80 44.70
CA ASP A 4 -3.13 14.54 45.91
C ASP A 4 -3.40 13.00 45.98
N VAL A 5 -2.54 12.30 46.71
CA VAL A 5 -2.56 10.83 46.84
C VAL A 5 -3.89 10.32 47.41
N ASP A 6 -4.55 11.14 48.23
CA ASP A 6 -5.82 10.79 48.85
C ASP A 6 -6.97 10.74 47.82
N LYS A 7 -6.97 11.65 46.82
CA LYS A 7 -7.92 11.61 45.69
C LYS A 7 -7.78 10.34 44.86
N TRP A 8 -6.55 9.90 44.64
CA TRP A 8 -6.31 8.66 43.90
C TRP A 8 -6.79 7.41 44.65
N ARG A 9 -6.59 7.38 45.98
CA ARG A 9 -7.14 6.31 46.82
C ARG A 9 -8.66 6.26 46.77
N GLU A 10 -9.32 7.41 46.79
CA GLU A 10 -10.78 7.52 46.69
C GLU A 10 -11.30 6.99 45.35
N ILE A 11 -10.67 7.37 44.22
CA ILE A 11 -11.00 6.86 42.88
C ILE A 11 -10.85 5.35 42.84
N PHE A 12 -9.74 4.80 43.32
CA PHE A 12 -9.52 3.35 43.36
C PHE A 12 -10.55 2.62 44.22
N HIS A 13 -10.90 3.16 45.35
CA HIS A 13 -11.90 2.55 46.25
C HIS A 13 -13.28 2.48 45.58
N THR A 14 -13.70 3.56 44.93
CA THR A 14 -14.97 3.65 44.21
C THR A 14 -15.04 2.62 43.07
N LEU A 15 -13.97 2.48 42.29
CA LEU A 15 -13.88 1.53 41.15
C LEU A 15 -13.95 0.07 41.62
N THR A 16 -13.50 -0.25 42.83
CA THR A 16 -13.50 -1.61 43.38
C THR A 16 -14.80 -2.03 44.02
N GLN A 17 -15.70 -1.09 44.38
CA GLN A 17 -17.00 -1.41 44.97
C GLN A 17 -17.97 -2.08 44.00
N HIS A 18 -17.93 -1.74 42.69
CA HIS A 18 -18.81 -2.32 41.67
C HIS A 18 -18.02 -2.96 40.50
N LYS A 19 -17.17 -3.93 40.84
CA LYS A 19 -16.20 -4.55 39.92
C LYS A 19 -16.78 -4.99 38.56
N LEU A 20 -17.90 -5.71 38.54
CA LEU A 20 -18.50 -6.22 37.31
C LEU A 20 -18.93 -5.07 36.37
N ARG A 21 -19.58 -4.05 36.92
CA ARG A 21 -20.08 -2.89 36.19
C ARG A 21 -18.94 -2.08 35.59
N THR A 22 -17.93 -1.76 36.41
CA THR A 22 -16.71 -1.02 36.00
C THR A 22 -15.97 -1.77 34.92
N THR A 23 -15.79 -3.09 35.05
CA THR A 23 -15.09 -3.91 34.05
C THR A 23 -15.84 -3.96 32.73
N LEU A 24 -17.17 -4.18 32.73
CA LEU A 24 -17.96 -4.21 31.51
C LEU A 24 -17.91 -2.89 30.74
N THR A 25 -17.89 -1.77 31.46
CA THR A 25 -17.82 -0.43 30.85
C THR A 25 -16.44 -0.15 30.29
N ALA A 26 -15.41 -0.41 31.08
CA ALA A 26 -14.02 -0.29 30.68
C ALA A 26 -13.72 -1.20 29.46
N PHE A 27 -14.36 -2.38 29.40
CA PHE A 27 -14.22 -3.31 28.29
C PHE A 27 -14.71 -2.74 26.95
N GLY A 28 -15.80 -1.97 26.94
CA GLY A 28 -16.28 -1.31 25.69
C GLY A 28 -15.25 -0.35 25.11
N VAL A 29 -14.64 0.50 25.95
CA VAL A 29 -13.59 1.43 25.55
C VAL A 29 -12.31 0.70 25.18
N PHE A 30 -11.89 -0.26 25.99
CA PHE A 30 -10.76 -1.15 25.72
C PHE A 30 -10.90 -1.83 24.35
N TRP A 31 -12.06 -2.44 24.08
CA TRP A 31 -12.34 -3.16 22.84
C TRP A 31 -12.29 -2.26 21.62
N GLY A 32 -12.83 -1.03 21.74
CA GLY A 32 -12.79 -0.05 20.65
C GLY A 32 -11.37 0.32 20.25
N ILE A 33 -10.50 0.62 21.21
CA ILE A 33 -9.08 0.95 20.95
C ILE A 33 -8.28 -0.28 20.52
N PHE A 34 -8.53 -1.43 21.12
CA PHE A 34 -7.91 -2.70 20.72
C PHE A 34 -8.20 -3.02 19.26
N MET A 35 -9.49 -3.00 18.86
CA MET A 35 -9.90 -3.26 17.48
C MET A 35 -9.33 -2.23 16.51
N LEU A 36 -9.33 -0.94 16.87
CA LEU A 36 -8.69 0.10 16.05
C LEU A 36 -7.22 -0.22 15.80
N THR A 37 -6.48 -0.53 16.86
CA THR A 37 -5.04 -0.84 16.78
C THR A 37 -4.78 -2.06 15.90
N VAL A 38 -5.56 -3.12 16.08
CA VAL A 38 -5.43 -4.36 15.29
C VAL A 38 -5.81 -4.12 13.83
N MET A 39 -6.93 -3.44 13.55
CA MET A 39 -7.38 -3.17 12.18
C MET A 39 -6.39 -2.29 11.40
N LEU A 40 -5.90 -1.23 12.03
CA LEU A 40 -4.93 -0.33 11.39
C LEU A 40 -3.55 -1.01 11.22
N GLY A 41 -3.10 -1.76 12.21
CA GLY A 41 -1.86 -2.52 12.14
C GLY A 41 -1.91 -3.64 11.08
N ALA A 42 -3.00 -4.38 11.01
CA ALA A 42 -3.23 -5.39 9.97
C ALA A 42 -3.38 -4.75 8.58
N GLY A 43 -4.11 -3.63 8.47
CA GLY A 43 -4.22 -2.85 7.24
C GLY A 43 -2.86 -2.37 6.74
N LYS A 44 -1.98 -1.93 7.64
CA LYS A 44 -0.61 -1.53 7.30
C LYS A 44 0.24 -2.71 6.85
N GLY A 45 0.10 -3.87 7.48
CA GLY A 45 0.75 -5.10 7.06
C GLY A 45 0.36 -5.51 5.63
N LEU A 46 -0.92 -5.41 5.30
CA LEU A 46 -1.40 -5.66 3.94
C LEU A 46 -0.86 -4.60 2.95
N GLU A 47 -0.91 -3.32 3.30
CA GLU A 47 -0.33 -2.23 2.49
C GLU A 47 1.16 -2.46 2.22
N ASN A 48 1.95 -2.79 3.25
CA ASN A 48 3.37 -3.06 3.13
C ASN A 48 3.64 -4.27 2.21
N GLY A 49 2.92 -5.38 2.40
CA GLY A 49 3.08 -6.57 1.59
C GLY A 49 2.73 -6.36 0.12
N VAL A 50 1.69 -5.59 -0.17
CA VAL A 50 1.33 -5.22 -1.54
C VAL A 50 2.33 -4.25 -2.14
N ASN A 51 2.74 -3.22 -1.38
CA ASN A 51 3.70 -2.21 -1.85
C ASN A 51 5.08 -2.79 -2.17
N GLU A 52 5.51 -3.86 -1.49
CA GLU A 52 6.75 -4.56 -1.83
C GLU A 52 6.73 -5.23 -3.21
N GLY A 53 5.54 -5.59 -3.71
CA GLY A 53 5.34 -6.13 -5.05
C GLY A 53 5.35 -5.06 -6.15
N PHE A 54 5.19 -3.79 -5.78
CA PHE A 54 5.24 -2.71 -6.77
C PHE A 54 6.68 -2.33 -7.15
N PRO A 55 6.88 -1.91 -8.40
CA PRO A 55 8.16 -1.39 -8.86
C PRO A 55 8.64 -0.18 -8.04
N ARG A 56 9.96 0.04 -8.04
CA ARG A 56 10.54 1.27 -7.48
C ARG A 56 10.13 2.50 -8.29
N VAL A 57 10.04 2.34 -9.61
CA VAL A 57 9.52 3.36 -10.52
C VAL A 57 8.01 3.14 -10.66
N ARG A 58 7.22 3.97 -9.99
CA ARG A 58 5.76 3.82 -9.89
C ARG A 58 4.99 4.67 -10.90
N ASN A 59 5.67 5.49 -11.67
CA ASN A 59 5.12 6.41 -12.66
C ASN A 59 5.53 6.07 -14.10
N ALA A 60 5.99 4.83 -14.34
CA ALA A 60 6.30 4.39 -15.69
C ALA A 60 5.01 4.24 -16.53
N VAL A 61 5.08 4.67 -17.78
CA VAL A 61 4.00 4.56 -18.75
C VAL A 61 4.48 3.74 -19.94
N SER A 62 3.72 2.71 -20.31
CA SER A 62 3.93 1.97 -21.54
C SER A 62 2.92 2.41 -22.60
N ILE A 63 3.36 2.70 -23.83
CA ILE A 63 2.50 3.12 -24.96
C ILE A 63 2.81 2.25 -26.16
N TRP A 64 1.74 1.74 -26.84
CA TRP A 64 1.84 0.90 -28.02
C TRP A 64 0.79 1.26 -29.07
N GLY A 65 1.00 0.84 -30.31
CA GLY A 65 -0.05 0.86 -31.33
C GLY A 65 -1.11 -0.20 -31.02
N GLN A 66 -2.37 0.20 -30.95
CA GLN A 66 -3.45 -0.69 -30.51
C GLN A 66 -4.46 -1.02 -31.60
N GLY A 67 -4.79 -0.06 -32.42
CA GLY A 67 -5.86 -0.23 -33.40
C GLY A 67 -5.64 0.57 -34.69
N THR A 68 -6.63 0.54 -35.55
CA THR A 68 -6.65 1.32 -36.80
C THR A 68 -7.31 2.67 -36.57
N THR A 69 -6.92 3.66 -37.39
CA THR A 69 -7.53 5.00 -37.37
C THR A 69 -9.02 4.94 -37.69
N GLN A 70 -9.82 5.62 -36.88
CA GLN A 70 -11.28 5.68 -37.02
C GLN A 70 -11.77 7.08 -37.45
N ILE A 71 -10.94 8.10 -37.28
CA ILE A 71 -11.25 9.48 -37.61
C ILE A 71 -10.36 9.93 -38.77
N PRO A 72 -10.92 10.42 -39.90
CA PRO A 72 -10.11 10.97 -40.98
C PRO A 72 -9.44 12.26 -40.52
N PHE A 73 -8.15 12.44 -40.82
CA PHE A 73 -7.37 13.57 -40.36
C PHE A 73 -6.31 13.98 -41.38
N GLU A 74 -6.17 15.29 -41.65
CA GLU A 74 -5.18 15.83 -42.59
C GLU A 74 -5.13 15.12 -43.96
N GLY A 75 -6.28 14.76 -44.50
CA GLY A 75 -6.38 14.07 -45.79
C GLY A 75 -6.06 12.57 -45.74
N MET A 76 -5.80 12.02 -44.57
CA MET A 76 -5.55 10.59 -44.40
C MET A 76 -6.86 9.82 -44.17
N PRO A 77 -7.04 8.63 -44.80
CA PRO A 77 -8.22 7.80 -44.66
C PRO A 77 -8.27 7.10 -43.27
N ILE A 78 -9.43 6.62 -42.91
CA ILE A 78 -9.64 5.67 -41.81
C ILE A 78 -9.08 4.28 -42.14
N GLY A 79 -8.90 3.43 -41.12
CA GLY A 79 -8.45 2.05 -41.27
C GLY A 79 -6.94 1.87 -41.36
N ARG A 80 -6.15 2.93 -41.15
CA ARG A 80 -4.68 2.83 -41.14
C ARG A 80 -4.20 2.23 -39.82
N GLU A 81 -3.35 1.23 -39.91
CA GLU A 81 -2.57 0.75 -38.77
C GLU A 81 -1.33 1.63 -38.56
N ILE A 82 -1.09 2.07 -37.36
CA ILE A 82 0.04 2.93 -37.01
C ILE A 82 1.12 2.09 -36.35
N THR A 83 2.25 2.01 -37.03
CA THR A 83 3.45 1.30 -36.53
C THR A 83 4.35 2.30 -35.81
N LEU A 84 4.82 1.95 -34.63
CA LEU A 84 5.82 2.73 -33.90
C LEU A 84 7.22 2.40 -34.40
N HIS A 85 8.07 3.41 -34.52
CA HIS A 85 9.43 3.29 -35.02
C HIS A 85 10.47 3.73 -33.98
N ARG A 86 11.71 3.25 -34.13
CA ARG A 86 12.80 3.63 -33.21
C ARG A 86 13.09 5.13 -33.23
N GLU A 87 12.98 5.76 -34.39
CA GLU A 87 13.18 7.19 -34.59
C GLU A 87 12.21 8.05 -33.76
N ASP A 88 11.06 7.48 -33.38
CA ASP A 88 10.10 8.13 -32.51
C ASP A 88 10.65 8.29 -31.09
N VAL A 89 11.53 7.38 -30.63
CA VAL A 89 12.17 7.48 -29.30
C VAL A 89 12.98 8.77 -29.20
N GLU A 90 13.82 9.05 -30.20
CA GLU A 90 14.68 10.23 -30.22
C GLU A 90 13.85 11.52 -30.38
N ALA A 91 12.82 11.45 -31.24
CA ALA A 91 11.91 12.57 -31.47
C ALA A 91 11.10 12.91 -30.21
N ILE A 92 10.52 11.90 -29.54
CA ILE A 92 9.77 12.10 -28.29
C ILE A 92 10.68 12.63 -27.20
N ALA A 93 11.88 12.04 -27.02
CA ALA A 93 12.84 12.49 -26.01
C ALA A 93 13.26 13.97 -26.18
N LYS A 94 13.28 14.45 -27.43
CA LYS A 94 13.68 15.84 -27.78
C LYS A 94 12.50 16.80 -27.66
N ASP A 95 11.36 16.42 -28.21
CA ASP A 95 10.25 17.36 -28.47
C ASP A 95 9.17 17.34 -27.38
N VAL A 96 9.12 16.32 -26.51
CA VAL A 96 8.14 16.21 -25.42
C VAL A 96 8.80 16.56 -24.07
N PRO A 97 8.60 17.77 -23.55
CA PRO A 97 9.30 18.23 -22.34
C PRO A 97 9.00 17.46 -21.06
N SER A 98 7.82 16.82 -20.98
CA SER A 98 7.37 16.05 -19.81
C SER A 98 8.10 14.69 -19.68
N VAL A 99 8.74 14.20 -20.75
CA VAL A 99 9.49 12.94 -20.77
C VAL A 99 10.85 13.12 -20.11
N GLY A 100 11.12 12.30 -19.08
CA GLY A 100 12.43 12.22 -18.43
C GLY A 100 13.32 11.14 -19.04
N TRP A 101 12.74 10.00 -19.35
CA TRP A 101 13.43 8.87 -19.99
C TRP A 101 12.46 8.07 -20.85
N ILE A 102 12.93 7.54 -21.98
CA ILE A 102 12.15 6.70 -22.89
C ILE A 102 13.02 5.62 -23.50
N HIS A 103 12.46 4.42 -23.65
CA HIS A 103 13.10 3.29 -24.33
C HIS A 103 12.10 2.52 -25.16
N ALA A 104 12.56 2.00 -26.30
CA ALA A 104 11.78 1.08 -27.12
C ALA A 104 11.78 -0.32 -26.51
N GLN A 105 10.68 -1.01 -26.60
CA GLN A 105 10.53 -2.37 -26.11
C GLN A 105 9.80 -3.25 -27.12
N ASN A 106 10.42 -4.37 -27.47
CA ASN A 106 9.86 -5.40 -28.32
C ASN A 106 9.70 -6.71 -27.55
N SER A 107 8.91 -7.62 -28.04
CA SER A 107 8.70 -8.93 -27.41
C SER A 107 8.44 -10.01 -28.44
N VAL A 108 8.66 -11.26 -28.03
CA VAL A 108 8.34 -12.46 -28.80
C VAL A 108 7.61 -13.44 -27.90
N GLY A 109 6.41 -13.88 -28.33
CA GLY A 109 5.60 -14.84 -27.59
C GLY A 109 4.85 -14.26 -26.37
N ILE A 110 4.71 -12.92 -26.27
CA ILE A 110 3.93 -12.27 -25.20
C ILE A 110 2.55 -11.85 -25.70
N TRP A 111 2.50 -11.06 -26.78
CA TRP A 111 1.25 -10.47 -27.29
C TRP A 111 0.73 -11.17 -28.54
N SER A 112 1.61 -11.82 -29.29
CA SER A 112 1.27 -12.55 -30.53
C SER A 112 2.26 -13.67 -30.79
N GLY A 113 1.79 -14.77 -31.40
CA GLY A 113 2.59 -15.93 -31.71
C GLY A 113 2.85 -16.86 -30.53
N SER A 114 3.48 -18.00 -30.83
CA SER A 114 3.91 -18.93 -29.78
C SER A 114 5.22 -18.48 -29.14
N PRO A 115 5.40 -18.68 -27.82
CA PRO A 115 6.67 -18.44 -27.16
C PRO A 115 7.80 -19.20 -27.85
N PRO A 116 9.01 -18.59 -28.01
CA PRO A 116 10.14 -19.23 -28.67
C PRO A 116 10.59 -20.51 -27.97
N TYR A 117 10.99 -21.49 -28.77
CA TYR A 117 11.58 -22.73 -28.29
C TYR A 117 13.01 -22.46 -27.79
N THR A 118 13.27 -22.80 -26.54
CA THR A 118 14.55 -22.55 -25.89
C THR A 118 15.18 -23.86 -25.44
N VAL A 119 16.45 -24.03 -25.71
CA VAL A 119 17.22 -25.26 -25.44
C VAL A 119 18.48 -24.94 -24.64
N HIS A 120 18.76 -25.77 -23.65
CA HIS A 120 20.06 -25.85 -23.00
C HIS A 120 20.46 -27.33 -22.88
N LYS A 121 21.53 -27.72 -23.60
CA LYS A 121 21.96 -29.13 -23.71
C LYS A 121 20.81 -30.06 -24.13
N SER A 122 20.40 -30.97 -23.25
CA SER A 122 19.28 -31.92 -23.47
C SER A 122 17.93 -31.45 -22.94
N LYS A 123 17.90 -30.32 -22.26
CA LYS A 123 16.68 -29.73 -21.69
C LYS A 123 16.11 -28.68 -22.60
N ASN A 124 14.78 -28.55 -22.61
CA ASN A 124 14.10 -27.58 -23.45
C ASN A 124 12.82 -27.07 -22.80
N GLY A 125 12.31 -25.98 -23.35
CA GLY A 125 11.03 -25.36 -22.96
C GLY A 125 10.65 -24.25 -23.94
N THR A 126 9.46 -23.70 -23.74
CA THR A 126 8.98 -22.54 -24.50
C THR A 126 8.82 -21.39 -23.54
N PHE A 127 9.51 -20.28 -23.76
CA PHE A 127 9.53 -19.14 -22.86
C PHE A 127 9.36 -17.84 -23.64
N SER A 128 8.62 -16.89 -23.06
CA SER A 128 8.48 -15.56 -23.66
C SER A 128 9.81 -14.79 -23.59
N VAL A 129 10.10 -14.05 -24.64
CA VAL A 129 11.30 -13.20 -24.73
C VAL A 129 10.89 -11.75 -24.80
N GLN A 130 11.44 -10.94 -23.94
CA GLN A 130 11.18 -9.50 -23.89
C GLN A 130 12.48 -8.71 -24.06
N GLY A 131 12.44 -7.76 -24.98
CA GLY A 131 13.50 -6.75 -25.10
C GLY A 131 13.52 -5.87 -23.87
N SER A 132 14.69 -5.60 -23.37
CA SER A 132 14.84 -4.89 -22.11
C SER A 132 16.01 -3.92 -22.18
N PHE A 133 16.16 -3.14 -21.11
CA PHE A 133 17.08 -2.03 -21.00
C PHE A 133 17.76 -2.03 -19.63
N PRO A 134 18.87 -1.28 -19.46
CA PRO A 134 19.51 -1.12 -18.16
C PRO A 134 18.57 -0.50 -17.14
N GLY A 135 18.45 -1.12 -15.95
CA GLY A 135 17.54 -0.65 -14.91
C GLY A 135 16.14 -1.30 -14.93
N VAL A 136 15.95 -2.33 -15.75
CA VAL A 136 14.68 -3.10 -15.82
C VAL A 136 14.21 -3.60 -14.46
N GLU A 137 15.13 -3.91 -13.57
CA GLU A 137 14.85 -4.35 -12.20
C GLU A 137 14.05 -3.33 -11.38
N ASN A 138 14.19 -2.05 -11.70
CA ASN A 138 13.46 -0.98 -11.02
C ASN A 138 12.03 -0.79 -11.57
N ILE A 139 11.79 -1.19 -12.82
CA ILE A 139 10.51 -1.03 -13.51
C ILE A 139 9.68 -2.31 -13.42
N ASN A 140 10.30 -3.51 -13.49
CA ASN A 140 9.59 -4.78 -13.49
C ASN A 140 9.56 -5.47 -12.11
N SER A 141 10.00 -4.82 -11.03
CA SER A 141 10.05 -5.43 -9.69
C SER A 141 10.72 -6.80 -9.67
N ILE A 142 11.92 -6.88 -10.20
CA ILE A 142 12.71 -8.11 -10.19
C ILE A 142 13.95 -7.97 -9.30
N LYS A 143 14.36 -9.08 -8.70
CA LYS A 143 15.58 -9.19 -7.90
C LYS A 143 16.56 -10.13 -8.60
N ILE A 144 17.80 -9.68 -8.78
CA ILE A 144 18.86 -10.55 -9.33
C ILE A 144 19.30 -11.51 -8.23
N LEU A 145 19.20 -12.81 -8.51
CA LEU A 145 19.63 -13.87 -7.60
C LEU A 145 21.10 -14.25 -7.85
N GLU A 146 21.50 -14.34 -9.13
CA GLU A 146 22.84 -14.74 -9.54
C GLU A 146 23.28 -13.87 -10.72
N GLY A 147 24.58 -13.57 -10.80
CA GLY A 147 25.14 -12.83 -11.91
C GLY A 147 24.85 -11.32 -11.85
N ARG A 148 24.50 -10.73 -13.01
CA ARG A 148 24.26 -9.29 -13.15
C ARG A 148 23.04 -8.98 -14.03
N SER A 149 22.52 -7.77 -13.89
CA SER A 149 21.50 -7.21 -14.79
C SER A 149 22.13 -6.73 -16.12
N LEU A 150 21.25 -6.35 -17.06
CA LEU A 150 21.63 -5.72 -18.32
C LEU A 150 22.27 -4.35 -18.07
N ASN A 151 23.26 -4.01 -18.87
CA ASN A 151 23.92 -2.71 -18.83
C ASN A 151 23.90 -2.00 -20.18
N LYS A 152 24.33 -0.72 -20.22
CA LYS A 152 24.33 0.08 -21.47
C LYS A 152 25.16 -0.51 -22.60
N PHE A 153 26.28 -1.18 -22.28
CA PHE A 153 27.14 -1.79 -23.29
C PHE A 153 26.49 -3.02 -23.93
N ASP A 154 25.67 -3.78 -23.17
CA ASP A 154 24.94 -4.92 -23.72
C ASP A 154 23.99 -4.48 -24.82
N ASP A 155 23.31 -3.33 -24.67
CA ASP A 155 22.38 -2.80 -25.68
C ASP A 155 23.12 -2.09 -26.83
N LEU A 156 24.09 -1.22 -26.53
CA LEU A 156 24.87 -0.47 -27.53
C LEU A 156 25.66 -1.39 -28.48
N GLU A 157 26.30 -2.43 -27.94
CA GLU A 157 27.12 -3.38 -28.68
C GLU A 157 26.30 -4.56 -29.21
N ARG A 158 24.98 -4.59 -28.94
CA ARG A 158 24.08 -5.68 -29.31
C ARG A 158 24.59 -7.04 -28.88
N ARG A 159 25.09 -7.11 -27.63
CA ARG A 159 25.64 -8.35 -27.08
C ARG A 159 24.56 -9.43 -27.02
N LYS A 160 24.88 -10.64 -27.46
CA LYS A 160 23.99 -11.79 -27.36
C LYS A 160 24.01 -12.35 -25.94
N VAL A 161 23.42 -11.61 -25.01
CA VAL A 161 23.31 -11.97 -23.59
C VAL A 161 21.84 -12.08 -23.17
N ALA A 162 21.58 -12.95 -22.19
CA ALA A 162 20.25 -13.19 -21.65
C ALA A 162 20.24 -13.13 -20.13
N LEU A 163 19.26 -12.42 -19.56
CA LEU A 163 18.89 -12.48 -18.16
C LEU A 163 17.65 -13.38 -18.08
N ILE A 164 17.72 -14.50 -17.35
CA ILE A 164 16.66 -15.51 -17.32
C ILE A 164 15.92 -15.52 -15.99
N GLY A 165 14.62 -15.79 -16.03
CA GLY A 165 13.82 -15.95 -14.84
C GLY A 165 14.14 -17.24 -14.08
N GLN A 166 13.83 -17.27 -12.79
CA GLN A 166 14.12 -18.42 -11.93
C GLN A 166 13.48 -19.71 -12.45
N ARG A 167 12.23 -19.65 -12.94
CA ARG A 167 11.55 -20.82 -13.51
C ARG A 167 12.20 -21.33 -14.80
N VAL A 168 12.72 -20.44 -15.62
CA VAL A 168 13.50 -20.82 -16.81
C VAL A 168 14.74 -21.60 -16.39
N ARG A 169 15.47 -21.12 -15.37
CA ARG A 169 16.60 -21.83 -14.78
C ARG A 169 16.19 -23.22 -14.29
N ASP A 170 15.15 -23.30 -13.48
CA ASP A 170 14.72 -24.55 -12.83
C ASP A 170 14.26 -25.61 -13.86
N GLN A 171 13.77 -25.18 -15.02
CA GLN A 171 13.36 -26.08 -16.09
C GLN A 171 14.52 -26.51 -16.99
N LEU A 172 15.46 -25.59 -17.31
CA LEU A 172 16.53 -25.84 -18.27
C LEU A 172 17.82 -26.39 -17.67
N TYR A 173 18.05 -26.20 -16.36
CA TYR A 173 19.29 -26.60 -15.70
C TYR A 173 19.07 -27.73 -14.69
N LEU A 174 20.11 -28.45 -14.37
CA LEU A 174 20.11 -29.43 -13.30
C LEU A 174 20.47 -28.74 -11.96
N PRO A 175 19.99 -29.27 -10.83
CA PRO A 175 20.40 -28.75 -9.52
C PRO A 175 21.92 -28.73 -9.36
N GLY A 176 22.48 -27.56 -8.99
CA GLY A 176 23.93 -27.37 -8.82
C GLY A 176 24.71 -27.08 -10.12
N GLU A 177 24.05 -27.04 -11.27
CA GLU A 177 24.70 -26.68 -12.53
C GLU A 177 24.99 -25.17 -12.57
N LYS A 178 26.16 -24.78 -13.09
CA LYS A 178 26.53 -23.38 -13.27
C LYS A 178 25.71 -22.74 -14.38
N VAL A 179 24.89 -21.76 -14.03
CA VAL A 179 23.96 -21.06 -14.93
C VAL A 179 24.62 -19.86 -15.57
N VAL A 180 25.19 -18.97 -14.77
CA VAL A 180 25.82 -17.74 -15.27
C VAL A 180 27.09 -18.07 -16.06
N GLY A 181 27.14 -17.54 -17.28
CA GLY A 181 28.22 -17.79 -18.24
C GLY A 181 27.98 -18.99 -19.16
N SER A 182 26.88 -19.73 -18.99
CA SER A 182 26.47 -20.82 -19.91
C SER A 182 25.70 -20.25 -21.10
N ASP A 183 25.53 -21.07 -22.14
CA ASP A 183 24.81 -20.75 -23.35
C ASP A 183 23.43 -21.38 -23.35
N ILE A 184 22.43 -20.62 -23.84
CA ILE A 184 21.08 -21.07 -24.17
C ILE A 184 20.81 -20.77 -25.65
N THR A 185 20.06 -21.61 -26.30
CA THR A 185 19.66 -21.41 -27.72
C THR A 185 18.16 -21.14 -27.78
N VAL A 186 17.78 -19.97 -28.29
CA VAL A 186 16.39 -19.52 -28.44
C VAL A 186 16.06 -19.47 -29.95
N ASN A 187 15.14 -20.31 -30.43
CA ASN A 187 14.82 -20.44 -31.86
C ASN A 187 16.07 -20.51 -32.76
N GLY A 188 17.09 -21.28 -32.34
CA GLY A 188 18.33 -21.47 -33.14
C GLY A 188 19.39 -20.37 -32.92
N ILE A 189 19.15 -19.36 -32.14
CA ILE A 189 20.09 -18.27 -31.82
C ILE A 189 20.64 -18.46 -30.42
N THR A 190 21.97 -18.47 -30.31
CA THR A 190 22.65 -18.67 -29.02
C THR A 190 22.84 -17.34 -28.26
N PHE A 191 22.52 -17.35 -26.97
CA PHE A 191 22.71 -16.28 -26.04
C PHE A 191 23.43 -16.77 -24.78
N GLN A 192 24.37 -15.97 -24.27
CA GLN A 192 25.06 -16.26 -23.01
C GLN A 192 24.22 -15.76 -21.83
N VAL A 193 23.98 -16.63 -20.85
CA VAL A 193 23.26 -16.25 -19.63
C VAL A 193 24.17 -15.40 -18.73
N ILE A 194 23.75 -14.17 -18.44
CA ILE A 194 24.50 -13.22 -17.58
C ILE A 194 23.96 -13.12 -16.16
N GLY A 195 22.75 -13.59 -15.93
CA GLY A 195 22.15 -13.60 -14.60
C GLY A 195 20.83 -14.33 -14.55
N VAL A 196 20.38 -14.57 -13.32
CA VAL A 196 19.09 -15.16 -12.98
C VAL A 196 18.32 -14.18 -12.12
N PHE A 197 17.06 -13.97 -12.43
CA PHE A 197 16.19 -13.09 -11.62
C PHE A 197 15.00 -13.84 -11.03
N GLN A 198 14.50 -13.30 -9.94
CA GLN A 198 13.23 -13.65 -9.30
C GLN A 198 12.28 -12.45 -9.39
N SER A 199 11.00 -12.70 -9.67
CA SER A 199 9.99 -11.67 -9.61
C SER A 199 9.57 -11.39 -8.16
N LEU A 200 9.40 -10.11 -7.84
CA LEU A 200 8.83 -9.65 -6.58
C LEU A 200 7.35 -9.26 -6.75
N GLN A 201 6.81 -9.37 -7.97
CA GLN A 201 5.43 -9.00 -8.27
C GLN A 201 4.44 -9.96 -7.60
N ASN A 202 3.45 -9.41 -6.92
CA ASN A 202 2.37 -10.18 -6.36
C ASN A 202 1.35 -10.53 -7.46
N GLY A 203 1.02 -11.81 -7.60
CA GLY A 203 0.00 -12.29 -8.56
C GLY A 203 0.54 -12.79 -9.90
N ASN A 204 1.53 -12.14 -10.51
CA ASN A 204 2.09 -12.50 -11.81
C ASN A 204 3.51 -13.09 -11.74
N GLN A 205 3.96 -13.45 -10.53
CA GLN A 205 5.32 -13.93 -10.29
C GLN A 205 5.71 -15.08 -11.22
N GLN A 206 4.85 -16.10 -11.37
CA GLN A 206 5.14 -17.28 -12.19
C GLN A 206 5.36 -16.93 -13.66
N GLN A 207 4.47 -16.10 -14.20
CA GLN A 207 4.53 -15.71 -15.62
C GLN A 207 5.76 -14.84 -15.90
N GLU A 208 6.14 -13.99 -14.94
CA GLU A 208 7.33 -13.15 -15.06
C GLU A 208 8.62 -13.99 -14.99
N GLU A 209 8.68 -14.97 -14.09
CA GLU A 209 9.81 -15.87 -13.94
C GLU A 209 9.98 -16.89 -15.09
N GLU A 210 8.99 -17.01 -15.97
CA GLU A 210 9.04 -17.76 -17.23
C GLU A 210 9.52 -16.91 -18.42
N ARG A 211 10.11 -15.72 -18.19
CA ARG A 211 10.61 -14.83 -19.24
C ARG A 211 12.12 -14.83 -19.34
N LEU A 212 12.57 -14.50 -20.56
CA LEU A 212 13.94 -14.12 -20.86
C LEU A 212 13.99 -12.64 -21.21
N TYR A 213 14.91 -11.91 -20.62
CA TYR A 213 15.22 -10.53 -20.97
C TYR A 213 16.48 -10.48 -21.82
N LEU A 214 16.39 -9.88 -22.99
CA LEU A 214 17.49 -9.62 -23.90
C LEU A 214 17.67 -8.11 -24.06
N PRO A 215 18.87 -7.59 -24.40
CA PRO A 215 18.98 -6.20 -24.83
C PRO A 215 18.02 -5.96 -26.01
N ASN A 216 17.27 -4.86 -26.01
CA ASN A 216 16.16 -4.68 -26.95
C ASN A 216 16.62 -4.65 -28.41
N ASP A 217 17.73 -3.99 -28.71
CA ASP A 217 18.28 -4.01 -30.07
C ASP A 217 18.75 -5.40 -30.48
N THR A 218 19.35 -6.18 -29.56
CA THR A 218 19.72 -7.56 -29.84
C THR A 218 18.49 -8.42 -30.19
N LEU A 219 17.39 -8.27 -29.43
CA LEU A 219 16.14 -8.96 -29.74
C LEU A 219 15.63 -8.59 -31.11
N ARG A 220 15.54 -7.28 -31.42
CA ARG A 220 15.01 -6.79 -32.71
C ARG A 220 15.77 -7.33 -33.90
N TYR A 221 17.09 -7.33 -33.84
CA TYR A 221 17.93 -7.89 -34.92
C TYR A 221 17.86 -9.44 -34.98
N SER A 222 17.80 -10.10 -33.83
CA SER A 222 17.77 -11.57 -33.78
C SER A 222 16.44 -12.14 -34.27
N PHE A 223 15.33 -11.47 -34.05
CA PHE A 223 13.98 -11.96 -34.40
C PHE A 223 13.31 -11.16 -35.54
N ASN A 224 14.11 -10.50 -36.38
CA ASN A 224 13.66 -9.75 -37.58
C ASN A 224 12.56 -8.69 -37.26
N GLN A 225 12.74 -7.93 -36.19
CA GLN A 225 11.84 -6.85 -35.78
C GLN A 225 12.47 -5.46 -35.97
N VAL A 226 13.36 -5.29 -36.93
CA VAL A 226 14.14 -4.05 -37.10
C VAL A 226 13.27 -2.87 -37.55
N GLY A 227 12.23 -3.13 -38.34
CA GLY A 227 11.37 -2.09 -38.92
C GLY A 227 10.33 -1.48 -38.00
N TRP A 228 10.13 -2.04 -36.79
CA TRP A 228 9.09 -1.59 -35.88
C TRP A 228 9.47 -1.74 -34.39
N VAL A 229 8.73 -1.04 -33.53
CA VAL A 229 8.82 -1.10 -32.07
C VAL A 229 7.47 -1.54 -31.51
N GLY A 230 7.46 -2.48 -30.56
CA GLY A 230 6.24 -2.99 -29.94
C GLY A 230 5.58 -1.98 -29.03
N SER A 231 6.39 -1.35 -28.18
CA SER A 231 5.92 -0.33 -27.24
C SER A 231 7.07 0.62 -26.86
N PHE A 232 6.71 1.76 -26.32
CA PHE A 232 7.63 2.64 -25.60
C PHE A 232 7.40 2.50 -24.11
N VAL A 233 8.48 2.39 -23.35
CA VAL A 233 8.47 2.53 -21.90
C VAL A 233 9.02 3.90 -21.56
N ILE A 234 8.25 4.70 -20.84
CA ILE A 234 8.49 6.10 -20.58
C ILE A 234 8.47 6.35 -19.07
N ILE A 235 9.44 7.10 -18.57
CA ILE A 235 9.45 7.62 -17.21
C ILE A 235 9.32 9.14 -17.31
N PRO A 236 8.30 9.76 -16.70
CA PRO A 236 8.16 11.20 -16.62
C PRO A 236 9.37 11.88 -15.94
N LYS A 237 9.56 13.15 -16.19
CA LYS A 237 10.49 13.95 -15.38
C LYS A 237 10.04 13.99 -13.93
N GLU A 238 10.99 14.19 -13.04
CA GLU A 238 10.72 14.33 -11.62
C GLU A 238 9.71 15.44 -11.35
N GLY A 239 8.66 15.12 -10.58
CA GLY A 239 7.56 16.05 -10.27
C GLY A 239 6.50 16.20 -11.36
N VAL A 240 6.61 15.51 -12.49
CA VAL A 240 5.59 15.50 -13.55
C VAL A 240 4.67 14.28 -13.37
N ASP A 241 3.36 14.52 -13.44
CA ASP A 241 2.35 13.47 -13.39
C ASP A 241 2.43 12.56 -14.63
N ALA A 242 2.30 11.25 -14.42
CA ALA A 242 2.38 10.25 -15.51
C ALA A 242 1.26 10.43 -16.53
N HIS A 243 0.08 10.86 -16.13
CA HIS A 243 -1.03 11.14 -17.04
C HIS A 243 -0.74 12.29 -17.98
N VAL A 244 -0.06 13.34 -17.49
CA VAL A 244 0.36 14.47 -18.34
C VAL A 244 1.33 13.97 -19.41
N THR A 245 2.34 13.20 -19.00
CA THR A 245 3.33 12.64 -19.94
C THR A 245 2.69 11.68 -20.94
N GLU A 246 1.78 10.83 -20.49
CA GLU A 246 1.01 9.91 -21.33
C GLU A 246 0.24 10.65 -22.43
N ASN A 247 -0.52 11.67 -22.03
CA ASN A 247 -1.32 12.47 -22.97
C ASN A 247 -0.43 13.28 -23.94
N ASP A 248 0.67 13.86 -23.44
CA ASP A 248 1.61 14.60 -24.27
C ASP A 248 2.23 13.71 -25.35
N VAL A 249 2.68 12.49 -24.97
CA VAL A 249 3.28 11.54 -25.91
C VAL A 249 2.27 11.00 -26.89
N LYS A 250 1.07 10.63 -26.46
CA LYS A 250 -0.01 10.18 -27.36
C LYS A 250 -0.37 11.27 -28.38
N ARG A 251 -0.51 12.51 -27.91
CA ARG A 251 -0.79 13.65 -28.79
C ARG A 251 0.34 13.90 -29.77
N TYR A 252 1.59 13.83 -29.32
CA TYR A 252 2.75 13.98 -30.18
C TYR A 252 2.79 12.90 -31.27
N LEU A 253 2.61 11.63 -30.90
CA LEU A 253 2.55 10.50 -31.82
C LEU A 253 1.40 10.64 -32.83
N ALA A 254 0.23 11.09 -32.36
CA ALA A 254 -0.92 11.31 -33.21
C ALA A 254 -0.63 12.35 -34.30
N LEU A 255 -0.13 13.53 -33.93
CA LEU A 255 0.21 14.59 -34.88
C LEU A 255 1.33 14.16 -35.85
N ARG A 256 2.36 13.51 -35.36
CA ARG A 256 3.49 13.01 -36.14
C ARG A 256 3.06 11.99 -37.22
N ASN A 257 2.10 11.14 -36.87
CA ASN A 257 1.55 10.10 -37.77
C ASN A 257 0.32 10.55 -38.55
N LYS A 258 -0.04 11.84 -38.50
CA LYS A 258 -1.25 12.39 -39.11
C LYS A 258 -2.51 11.61 -38.70
N VAL A 259 -2.66 11.44 -37.39
CA VAL A 259 -3.81 10.84 -36.73
C VAL A 259 -4.51 11.95 -35.93
N SER A 260 -5.83 11.93 -35.90
CA SER A 260 -6.57 12.86 -35.04
C SER A 260 -6.21 12.65 -33.57
N PRO A 261 -5.87 13.71 -32.82
CA PRO A 261 -5.64 13.60 -31.36
C PRO A 261 -6.88 13.08 -30.59
N ASP A 262 -8.08 13.19 -31.19
CA ASP A 262 -9.33 12.70 -30.61
C ASP A 262 -9.57 11.20 -30.89
N ASP A 263 -8.75 10.58 -31.74
CA ASP A 263 -8.84 9.16 -32.04
C ASP A 263 -8.12 8.31 -30.97
N LYS A 264 -8.82 8.07 -29.87
CA LYS A 264 -8.29 7.39 -28.67
C LYS A 264 -8.02 5.91 -28.86
N GLY A 265 -8.52 5.30 -29.94
CA GLY A 265 -8.38 3.87 -30.21
C GLY A 265 -7.06 3.46 -30.83
N VAL A 266 -6.27 4.41 -31.34
CA VAL A 266 -5.04 4.12 -32.11
C VAL A 266 -3.85 3.77 -31.21
N PHE A 267 -3.70 4.46 -30.08
CA PHE A 267 -2.62 4.24 -29.12
C PHE A 267 -3.15 3.71 -27.80
N GLY A 268 -2.78 2.48 -27.48
CA GLY A 268 -2.99 1.91 -26.15
C GLY A 268 -1.92 2.39 -25.19
N SER A 269 -2.25 2.38 -23.90
CA SER A 269 -1.30 2.68 -22.83
C SER A 269 -1.58 1.85 -21.60
N TRP A 270 -0.54 1.65 -20.83
CA TRP A 270 -0.62 1.15 -19.47
C TRP A 270 0.18 2.09 -18.56
N ASN A 271 -0.51 2.67 -17.60
CA ASN A 271 0.05 3.63 -16.66
C ASN A 271 0.19 2.96 -15.30
N MET A 272 1.42 2.78 -14.84
CA MET A 272 1.73 2.17 -13.56
C MET A 272 1.18 2.99 -12.38
N GLN A 273 1.12 4.33 -12.54
CA GLN A 273 0.58 5.22 -11.52
C GLN A 273 -0.90 4.91 -11.26
N ASP A 274 -1.70 4.62 -12.30
CA ASP A 274 -3.12 4.25 -12.13
C ASP A 274 -3.30 3.03 -11.25
N GLU A 275 -2.49 1.99 -11.48
CA GLU A 275 -2.57 0.76 -10.70
C GLU A 275 -2.14 1.00 -9.25
N PHE A 276 -1.10 1.80 -9.06
CA PHE A 276 -0.66 2.19 -7.72
C PHE A 276 -1.71 3.02 -7.00
N ASP A 277 -2.31 4.02 -7.67
CA ASP A 277 -3.31 4.91 -7.08
C ASP A 277 -4.62 4.17 -6.75
N LYS A 278 -5.05 3.23 -7.58
CA LYS A 278 -6.19 2.35 -7.27
C LYS A 278 -5.96 1.56 -5.98
N VAL A 279 -4.78 0.96 -5.85
CA VAL A 279 -4.42 0.20 -4.65
C VAL A 279 -4.32 1.11 -3.43
N GLN A 280 -3.71 2.28 -3.53
CA GLN A 280 -3.66 3.27 -2.45
C GLN A 280 -5.06 3.77 -2.06
N GLY A 281 -5.95 3.94 -3.05
CA GLY A 281 -7.35 4.26 -2.82
C GLY A 281 -8.07 3.20 -1.98
N LEU A 282 -7.84 1.91 -2.26
CA LEU A 282 -8.39 0.80 -1.46
C LEU A 282 -7.88 0.85 -0.01
N PHE A 283 -6.57 1.05 0.21
CA PHE A 283 -6.02 1.14 1.57
C PHE A 283 -6.53 2.38 2.32
N THR A 284 -6.72 3.49 1.60
CA THR A 284 -7.36 4.69 2.17
C THR A 284 -8.80 4.39 2.59
N GLY A 285 -9.56 3.67 1.76
CA GLY A 285 -10.91 3.22 2.08
C GLY A 285 -10.95 2.32 3.33
N ILE A 286 -10.05 1.32 3.42
CA ILE A 286 -9.91 0.44 4.59
C ILE A 286 -9.58 1.26 5.84
N ARG A 287 -8.68 2.22 5.74
CA ARG A 287 -8.28 3.10 6.84
C ARG A 287 -9.45 3.96 7.32
N VAL A 288 -10.19 4.59 6.41
CA VAL A 288 -11.39 5.37 6.73
C VAL A 288 -12.45 4.50 7.39
N PHE A 289 -12.73 3.33 6.83
CA PHE A 289 -13.68 2.38 7.42
C PHE A 289 -13.28 1.96 8.82
N SER A 290 -12.00 1.65 9.05
CA SER A 290 -11.47 1.31 10.37
C SER A 290 -11.70 2.43 11.39
N TRP A 291 -11.48 3.69 10.98
CA TRP A 291 -11.76 4.84 11.83
C TRP A 291 -13.25 5.00 12.14
N VAL A 292 -14.14 4.81 11.16
CA VAL A 292 -15.60 4.90 11.37
C VAL A 292 -16.05 3.84 12.40
N VAL A 293 -15.61 2.60 12.24
CA VAL A 293 -15.93 1.50 13.17
C VAL A 293 -15.38 1.81 14.58
N ALA A 294 -14.15 2.27 14.66
CA ALA A 294 -13.51 2.59 15.93
C ALA A 294 -14.21 3.74 16.67
N ILE A 295 -14.51 4.83 15.96
CA ILE A 295 -15.25 5.96 16.55
C ILE A 295 -16.62 5.49 17.03
N GLY A 296 -17.34 4.68 16.25
CA GLY A 296 -18.63 4.12 16.67
C GLY A 296 -18.52 3.26 17.93
N THR A 297 -17.51 2.39 18.02
CA THR A 297 -17.26 1.54 19.20
C THR A 297 -16.83 2.34 20.43
N ILE A 298 -15.97 3.35 20.24
CA ILE A 298 -15.55 4.26 21.32
C ILE A 298 -16.74 5.06 21.84
N LEU A 299 -17.62 5.57 20.97
CA LEU A 299 -18.83 6.29 21.37
C LEU A 299 -19.80 5.37 22.13
N ALA A 300 -19.99 4.13 21.67
CA ALA A 300 -20.79 3.15 22.41
C ALA A 300 -20.22 2.87 23.82
N GLY A 301 -18.90 2.70 23.92
CA GLY A 301 -18.18 2.60 25.20
C GLY A 301 -18.34 3.85 26.07
N ALA A 302 -18.21 5.05 25.48
CA ALA A 302 -18.39 6.34 26.16
C ALA A 302 -19.83 6.51 26.74
N ILE A 303 -20.86 6.11 25.96
CA ILE A 303 -22.25 6.11 26.46
C ILE A 303 -22.39 5.15 27.64
N GLY A 304 -21.75 3.98 27.58
CA GLY A 304 -21.70 3.03 28.68
C GLY A 304 -21.07 3.65 29.94
N VAL A 305 -19.92 4.33 29.80
CA VAL A 305 -19.27 5.07 30.89
C VAL A 305 -20.21 6.14 31.44
N GLY A 306 -20.82 6.96 30.59
CA GLY A 306 -21.75 8.02 31.01
C GLY A 306 -22.96 7.48 31.79
N ASN A 307 -23.55 6.37 31.35
CA ASN A 307 -24.67 5.74 32.05
C ASN A 307 -24.28 5.23 33.46
N ILE A 308 -23.09 4.64 33.59
CA ILE A 308 -22.62 4.18 34.89
C ILE A 308 -22.27 5.35 35.80
N MET A 309 -21.63 6.39 35.29
CA MET A 309 -21.32 7.57 36.06
C MET A 309 -22.61 8.27 36.55
N LEU A 310 -23.71 8.23 35.79
CA LEU A 310 -25.02 8.71 36.27
C LEU A 310 -25.54 7.92 37.45
N ILE A 311 -25.32 6.61 37.47
CA ILE A 311 -25.73 5.76 38.62
C ILE A 311 -24.82 6.07 39.82
N VAL A 312 -23.50 6.14 39.63
CA VAL A 312 -22.53 6.46 40.67
C VAL A 312 -22.85 7.85 41.31
N VAL A 313 -23.18 8.84 40.49
CA VAL A 313 -23.60 10.16 41.00
C VAL A 313 -24.87 10.03 41.85
N LYS A 314 -25.85 9.21 41.46
CA LYS A 314 -27.07 8.98 42.26
C LYS A 314 -26.75 8.29 43.59
N GLU A 315 -25.90 7.26 43.59
CA GLU A 315 -25.48 6.55 44.83
C GLU A 315 -24.68 7.46 45.78
N ARG A 316 -23.96 8.47 45.25
CA ARG A 316 -23.13 9.42 46.02
C ARG A 316 -23.78 10.78 46.25
N VAL A 317 -25.11 10.93 46.04
CA VAL A 317 -25.82 12.22 46.19
C VAL A 317 -25.60 12.82 47.56
N ARG A 318 -25.66 12.01 48.64
CA ARG A 318 -25.44 12.47 50.02
C ARG A 318 -24.01 12.98 50.26
N GLU A 319 -23.02 12.31 49.74
CA GLU A 319 -21.61 12.71 49.80
C GLU A 319 -21.36 14.03 49.04
N ILE A 320 -21.93 14.15 47.84
CA ILE A 320 -21.85 15.37 47.02
C ILE A 320 -22.58 16.52 47.70
N GLY A 321 -23.74 16.26 48.32
CA GLY A 321 -24.49 17.22 49.09
C GLY A 321 -23.70 17.73 50.28
N LEU A 322 -23.04 16.85 51.03
CA LEU A 322 -22.18 17.20 52.16
C LEU A 322 -21.00 18.09 51.75
N ARG A 323 -20.31 17.71 50.66
CA ARG A 323 -19.21 18.54 50.12
C ARG A 323 -19.68 19.93 49.70
N LYS A 324 -20.85 20.06 49.09
CA LYS A 324 -21.45 21.34 48.73
C LYS A 324 -21.85 22.15 49.95
N ALA A 325 -22.40 21.49 50.98
CA ALA A 325 -22.72 22.16 52.26
C ALA A 325 -21.48 22.70 52.98
N LEU A 326 -20.31 22.02 52.79
CA LEU A 326 -19.00 22.48 53.33
C LEU A 326 -18.33 23.52 52.41
N GLY A 327 -19.00 24.01 51.34
CA GLY A 327 -18.51 25.08 50.49
C GLY A 327 -17.85 24.66 49.20
N ALA A 328 -17.94 23.40 48.74
CA ALA A 328 -17.42 23.00 47.46
C ALA A 328 -18.21 23.67 46.31
N THR A 329 -17.47 24.27 45.37
CA THR A 329 -18.06 24.92 44.19
C THR A 329 -18.62 23.89 43.21
N PRO A 330 -19.65 24.22 42.39
CA PRO A 330 -20.14 23.33 41.33
C PRO A 330 -19.05 22.90 40.37
N ALA A 331 -18.12 23.81 40.06
CA ALA A 331 -16.97 23.50 39.18
C ALA A 331 -16.03 22.44 39.78
N SER A 332 -15.82 22.44 41.08
CA SER A 332 -15.02 21.42 41.79
C SER A 332 -15.65 20.02 41.68
N ILE A 333 -16.99 19.95 41.84
CA ILE A 333 -17.73 18.67 41.67
C ILE A 333 -17.67 18.16 40.21
N VAL A 334 -17.89 19.07 39.25
CA VAL A 334 -17.75 18.74 37.82
C VAL A 334 -16.36 18.18 37.52
N THR A 335 -15.32 18.88 37.96
CA THR A 335 -13.92 18.46 37.72
C THR A 335 -13.63 17.10 38.35
N MET A 336 -14.13 16.81 39.52
CA MET A 336 -13.97 15.52 40.20
C MET A 336 -14.58 14.37 39.35
N ILE A 337 -15.83 14.50 38.91
CA ILE A 337 -16.53 13.50 38.11
C ILE A 337 -15.85 13.32 36.75
N MET A 338 -15.43 14.42 36.12
CA MET A 338 -14.70 14.35 34.85
C MET A 338 -13.35 13.65 34.97
N GLN A 339 -12.58 13.94 36.05
CA GLN A 339 -11.30 13.26 36.28
C GLN A 339 -11.47 11.77 36.49
N GLU A 340 -12.50 11.32 37.21
CA GLU A 340 -12.80 9.90 37.42
C GLU A 340 -13.12 9.18 36.11
N SER A 341 -13.95 9.78 35.27
CA SER A 341 -14.34 9.24 33.98
C SER A 341 -13.16 9.18 32.98
N VAL A 342 -12.38 10.28 32.90
CA VAL A 342 -11.17 10.33 32.03
C VAL A 342 -10.13 9.32 32.49
N PHE A 343 -9.95 9.14 33.79
CA PHE A 343 -9.03 8.14 34.32
C PHE A 343 -9.43 6.71 33.88
N MET A 344 -10.71 6.35 34.09
CA MET A 344 -11.22 5.05 33.68
C MET A 344 -11.05 4.78 32.19
N THR A 345 -11.45 5.75 31.37
CA THR A 345 -11.34 5.62 29.91
C THR A 345 -9.88 5.55 29.46
N THR A 346 -8.98 6.34 30.07
CA THR A 346 -7.56 6.35 29.73
C THR A 346 -6.89 5.02 30.09
N VAL A 347 -7.15 4.48 31.28
CA VAL A 347 -6.60 3.16 31.68
C VAL A 347 -7.09 2.05 30.79
N ALA A 348 -8.40 2.00 30.51
CA ALA A 348 -8.98 1.00 29.63
C ALA A 348 -8.45 1.09 28.19
N GLY A 349 -8.39 2.28 27.63
CA GLY A 349 -7.90 2.47 26.26
C GLY A 349 -6.41 2.26 26.12
N TYR A 350 -5.61 2.67 27.13
CA TYR A 350 -4.18 2.37 27.15
C TYR A 350 -3.92 0.85 27.18
N ALA A 351 -4.68 0.11 27.99
CA ALA A 351 -4.62 -1.35 27.98
C ALA A 351 -4.98 -1.94 26.61
N GLY A 352 -6.02 -1.40 25.94
CA GLY A 352 -6.40 -1.78 24.59
C GLY A 352 -5.29 -1.53 23.57
N LEU A 353 -4.65 -0.37 23.63
CA LEU A 353 -3.52 0.00 22.78
C LEU A 353 -2.33 -0.95 22.99
N VAL A 354 -1.94 -1.19 24.24
CA VAL A 354 -0.78 -2.05 24.57
C VAL A 354 -1.04 -3.49 24.10
N ILE A 355 -2.20 -4.04 24.43
CA ILE A 355 -2.53 -5.43 24.04
C ILE A 355 -2.68 -5.53 22.52
N GLY A 356 -3.28 -4.55 21.86
CA GLY A 356 -3.37 -4.49 20.39
C GLY A 356 -1.99 -4.43 19.73
N THR A 357 -1.09 -3.59 20.24
CA THR A 357 0.28 -3.50 19.74
C THR A 357 1.08 -4.78 19.97
N LEU A 358 0.92 -5.43 21.12
CA LEU A 358 1.55 -6.71 21.40
C LEU A 358 1.02 -7.82 20.47
N CYS A 359 -0.28 -7.82 20.17
CA CYS A 359 -0.89 -8.76 19.23
C CYS A 359 -0.30 -8.58 17.82
N ILE A 360 -0.24 -7.34 17.32
CA ILE A 360 0.37 -7.04 16.02
C ILE A 360 1.86 -7.40 16.00
N GLY A 361 2.62 -7.07 17.06
CA GLY A 361 4.01 -7.46 17.18
C GLY A 361 4.24 -8.97 17.24
N GLY A 362 3.30 -9.72 17.84
CA GLY A 362 3.30 -11.18 17.82
C GLY A 362 3.10 -11.74 16.40
N VAL A 363 2.16 -11.19 15.64
CA VAL A 363 1.94 -11.54 14.24
C VAL A 363 3.17 -11.23 13.39
N ALA A 364 3.81 -10.06 13.59
CA ALA A 364 5.03 -9.69 12.89
C ALA A 364 6.15 -10.72 13.12
N LYS A 365 6.38 -11.13 14.38
CA LYS A 365 7.39 -12.16 14.71
C LYS A 365 7.08 -13.53 14.11
N MET A 366 5.79 -13.92 14.04
CA MET A 366 5.39 -15.17 13.38
C MET A 366 5.67 -15.13 11.88
N LEU A 367 5.43 -13.98 11.23
CA LEU A 367 5.75 -13.76 9.83
C LEU A 367 7.26 -13.85 9.58
N ASP A 368 8.08 -13.24 10.42
CA ASP A 368 9.55 -13.32 10.32
C ASP A 368 10.06 -14.77 10.39
N ALA A 369 9.51 -15.55 11.33
CA ALA A 369 9.83 -16.96 11.47
C ALA A 369 9.38 -17.80 10.25
N ALA A 370 8.34 -17.37 9.54
CA ALA A 370 7.80 -18.00 8.33
C ALA A 370 8.47 -17.51 7.02
N GLY A 371 9.54 -16.70 7.10
CA GLY A 371 10.25 -16.20 5.93
C GLY A 371 9.90 -14.76 5.53
N GLY A 372 9.26 -14.01 6.43
CA GLY A 372 9.01 -12.57 6.28
C GLY A 372 7.71 -12.20 5.56
N LYS A 373 7.04 -13.15 4.90
CA LYS A 373 5.78 -12.92 4.17
C LYS A 373 4.82 -14.10 4.29
N ALA A 374 3.52 -13.77 4.33
CA ALA A 374 2.45 -14.75 4.13
C ALA A 374 1.56 -14.28 2.97
N GLY A 375 1.94 -14.65 1.75
CA GLY A 375 1.28 -14.20 0.53
C GLY A 375 1.38 -12.69 0.32
N PHE A 376 0.24 -11.98 0.33
CA PHE A 376 0.16 -10.53 0.19
C PHE A 376 0.34 -9.75 1.50
N PHE A 377 0.59 -10.43 2.61
CA PHE A 377 0.72 -9.81 3.92
C PHE A 377 2.20 -9.64 4.27
N GLY A 378 2.64 -8.40 4.38
CA GLY A 378 3.99 -8.01 4.80
C GLY A 378 4.03 -7.68 6.29
N HIS A 379 5.10 -7.03 6.72
CA HIS A 379 5.29 -6.62 8.11
C HIS A 379 4.17 -5.70 8.61
N PRO A 380 3.33 -6.14 9.57
CA PRO A 380 2.33 -5.27 10.18
C PRO A 380 3.00 -4.35 11.21
N GLU A 381 2.66 -3.07 11.14
CA GLU A 381 3.21 -2.05 12.03
C GLU A 381 2.11 -1.13 12.55
N VAL A 382 2.24 -0.70 13.79
CA VAL A 382 1.39 0.35 14.36
C VAL A 382 2.14 1.67 14.30
N GLU A 383 1.68 2.60 13.47
CA GLU A 383 2.30 3.91 13.36
C GLU A 383 2.13 4.70 14.67
N PHE A 384 3.22 5.25 15.19
CA PHE A 384 3.22 6.06 16.41
C PHE A 384 2.23 7.24 16.35
N LYS A 385 2.10 7.86 15.17
CA LYS A 385 1.13 8.93 14.94
C LYS A 385 -0.31 8.46 15.16
N THR A 386 -0.64 7.28 14.68
CA THR A 386 -1.97 6.66 14.84
C THR A 386 -2.26 6.36 16.32
N ALA A 387 -1.28 5.86 17.06
CA ALA A 387 -1.41 5.60 18.49
C ALA A 387 -1.70 6.90 19.29
N ILE A 388 -1.01 8.00 18.97
CA ILE A 388 -1.27 9.31 19.61
C ILE A 388 -2.67 9.80 19.27
N VAL A 389 -3.09 9.74 18.01
CA VAL A 389 -4.45 10.18 17.61
C VAL A 389 -5.51 9.35 18.32
N ALA A 390 -5.33 8.04 18.44
CA ALA A 390 -6.24 7.16 19.19
C ALA A 390 -6.34 7.58 20.67
N LEU A 391 -5.22 7.91 21.31
CA LEU A 391 -5.19 8.43 22.69
C LEU A 391 -5.95 9.76 22.83
N ILE A 392 -5.78 10.68 21.89
CA ILE A 392 -6.49 11.96 21.89
C ILE A 392 -8.01 11.74 21.76
N VAL A 393 -8.42 10.90 20.79
CA VAL A 393 -9.83 10.55 20.61
C VAL A 393 -10.41 9.90 21.86
N LEU A 394 -9.65 9.06 22.52
CA LEU A 394 -10.02 8.42 23.79
C LEU A 394 -10.29 9.46 24.90
N VAL A 395 -9.34 10.38 25.13
CA VAL A 395 -9.49 11.41 26.16
C VAL A 395 -10.70 12.30 25.88
N ILE A 396 -10.89 12.71 24.63
CA ILE A 396 -12.05 13.50 24.21
C ILE A 396 -13.35 12.74 24.47
N SER A 397 -13.40 11.45 24.12
CA SER A 397 -14.60 10.62 24.35
C SER A 397 -14.93 10.45 25.82
N GLY A 398 -13.92 10.27 26.68
CA GLY A 398 -14.07 10.22 28.13
C GLY A 398 -14.61 11.53 28.73
N LEU A 399 -14.10 12.67 28.25
CA LEU A 399 -14.62 13.99 28.62
C LEU A 399 -16.10 14.17 28.23
N LEU A 400 -16.43 13.84 26.97
CA LEU A 400 -17.81 13.94 26.47
C LEU A 400 -18.77 13.01 27.24
N ALA A 401 -18.36 11.79 27.53
CA ALA A 401 -19.15 10.82 28.29
C ALA A 401 -19.50 11.32 29.69
N SER A 402 -18.59 12.08 30.30
CA SER A 402 -18.74 12.59 31.67
C SER A 402 -19.54 13.89 31.80
N LEU A 403 -19.79 14.62 30.69
CA LEU A 403 -20.47 15.93 30.75
C LEU A 403 -21.86 15.84 31.36
N LEU A 404 -22.69 14.89 30.98
CA LEU A 404 -24.04 14.74 31.48
C LEU A 404 -24.08 14.32 32.96
N PRO A 405 -23.31 13.28 33.40
CA PRO A 405 -23.20 12.95 34.83
C PRO A 405 -22.67 14.13 35.69
N ALA A 406 -21.63 14.80 35.20
CA ALA A 406 -21.04 15.93 35.94
C ALA A 406 -22.01 17.10 36.09
N ALA A 407 -22.78 17.43 35.05
CA ALA A 407 -23.81 18.45 35.11
C ALA A 407 -24.90 18.08 36.13
N LYS A 408 -25.35 16.82 36.17
CA LYS A 408 -26.33 16.36 37.17
C LYS A 408 -25.78 16.39 38.58
N ALA A 409 -24.53 16.02 38.81
CA ALA A 409 -23.87 16.12 40.11
C ALA A 409 -23.76 17.57 40.61
N ALA A 410 -23.43 18.48 39.69
CA ALA A 410 -23.37 19.91 40.00
C ALA A 410 -24.73 20.51 40.36
N ALA A 411 -25.83 19.97 39.85
CA ALA A 411 -27.19 20.41 40.12
C ALA A 411 -27.78 19.88 41.44
N VAL A 412 -27.11 18.99 42.19
CA VAL A 412 -27.59 18.43 43.46
C VAL A 412 -27.78 19.54 44.47
N ASN A 413 -29.01 19.64 45.07
CA ASN A 413 -29.32 20.57 46.14
C ASN A 413 -28.84 19.96 47.46
N PRO A 414 -27.95 20.66 48.23
CA PRO A 414 -27.41 20.13 49.48
C PRO A 414 -28.49 19.84 50.53
N ILE A 415 -29.55 20.67 50.59
CA ILE A 415 -30.63 20.52 51.56
C ILE A 415 -31.41 19.24 51.31
N VAL A 416 -31.81 19.01 50.05
CA VAL A 416 -32.58 17.82 49.67
C VAL A 416 -31.72 16.55 49.83
N ALA A 417 -30.44 16.62 49.43
CA ALA A 417 -29.52 15.49 49.52
C ALA A 417 -29.22 14.98 50.93
N LEU A 418 -29.44 15.84 51.95
CA LEU A 418 -29.22 15.51 53.37
C LEU A 418 -30.53 15.15 54.10
N GLN A 419 -31.69 15.41 53.47
CA GLN A 419 -33.03 15.12 54.04
C GLN A 419 -33.61 13.78 53.55
N ASP A 420 -33.17 13.23 52.43
CA ASP A 420 -33.60 11.93 51.95
C ASP A 420 -32.97 10.82 52.83
N GLU A 421 -33.86 10.12 53.62
CA GLU A 421 -33.54 8.90 54.34
C GLU A 421 -33.42 7.68 53.43
#